data_8dab07c07e53ff420ae078d0b89684a4
#
_entry.id   8dab07c07e53ff420ae078d0b89684a4
#
_cell.length_a   1.000
_cell.length_b   1.000
_cell.length_c   1.000
_cell.angle_alpha   90.00
_cell.angle_beta   90.00
_cell.angle_gamma   90.00
#
_symmetry.space_group_name_H-M   'P 1'
#
loop_
_entity.id
_entity.type
_entity.pdbx_description
1 polymer ?
#
loop_
_entity_poly.entity_id
_entity_poly.type
_entity_poly.pdbx_seq_one_letter_code
_entity_poly.pdbx_strand_id
1 'polypeptide(L)'
;ILSLSENEITARRTETGAYMHSVVHLLKSTTFPSVKRLNLETIQVNLGYLCNQSCTHCHVNAGPNRTELMQDEQIDQLITLMNQGWVKKLDLTGGAPEMNPRFKRLVVAARKAGVHVIDRCNLTILSEPGYEDLAEFLAENEVEIFASLPCYLEDNVDKQRGKGVFDASIAGLQKLNALGYGDKLRLTLVFNPQGPSLPPPQEALEADYKAVLFEKFGIRFTGLVTITNMPIARFGSTLISKGTFESYMNTLKGAYRESNLAAVMCRSLVSIDYEGTLYDCDFNQQLGWPVRDSQGKALTLADLTQTALDSIEVVVGDHCYGCTAGQGSSCGGALAA
;
A
#
# COMPACT_ATOMS: atom_id res chain seq x y z
N ILE A 1 -28.41 31.54 2.68
CA ILE A 1 -27.03 31.59 2.12
C ILE A 1 -26.13 31.41 3.33
N LEU A 2 -25.80 30.16 3.66
CA LEU A 2 -24.81 29.82 4.69
C LEU A 2 -23.42 29.92 4.04
N SER A 3 -22.58 30.83 4.51
CA SER A 3 -21.17 30.94 4.12
C SER A 3 -20.43 29.72 4.68
N LEU A 4 -20.02 28.81 3.80
CA LEU A 4 -19.07 27.78 4.12
C LEU A 4 -17.73 28.44 4.48
N SER A 5 -17.13 28.05 5.60
CA SER A 5 -15.84 28.56 6.05
C SER A 5 -14.72 28.14 5.08
N GLU A 6 -13.71 28.98 4.88
CA GLU A 6 -12.58 28.77 3.95
C GLU A 6 -11.76 27.47 4.20
N ASN A 7 -12.04 26.74 5.26
CA ASN A 7 -11.40 25.46 5.61
C ASN A 7 -12.05 24.23 4.97
N GLU A 8 -13.14 24.36 4.24
CA GLU A 8 -13.92 23.22 3.69
C GLU A 8 -13.65 22.92 2.21
N ILE A 9 -12.86 23.73 1.51
CA ILE A 9 -12.57 23.52 0.09
C ILE A 9 -11.06 23.56 -0.14
N THR A 10 -10.33 22.56 0.34
CA THR A 10 -8.98 22.28 -0.19
C THR A 10 -9.04 21.18 -1.24
N ALA A 11 -9.61 21.50 -2.39
CA ALA A 11 -9.35 20.71 -3.59
C ALA A 11 -7.91 20.98 -4.05
N ARG A 12 -7.02 20.01 -3.87
CA ARG A 12 -5.65 20.12 -4.44
C ARG A 12 -5.74 19.90 -5.94
N ARG A 13 -5.06 20.76 -6.71
CA ARG A 13 -4.96 20.61 -8.17
C ARG A 13 -4.10 19.37 -8.46
N THR A 14 -4.60 18.45 -9.27
CA THR A 14 -3.80 17.32 -9.77
C THR A 14 -2.88 17.81 -10.89
N GLU A 15 -1.86 17.02 -11.23
CA GLU A 15 -0.93 17.29 -12.35
C GLU A 15 -1.65 17.43 -13.71
N THR A 16 -2.82 16.83 -13.86
CA THR A 16 -3.67 16.95 -15.06
C THR A 16 -4.58 18.17 -15.02
N GLY A 17 -4.48 19.04 -14.00
CA GLY A 17 -5.33 20.23 -13.84
C GLY A 17 -6.73 19.94 -13.29
N ALA A 18 -7.09 18.68 -13.02
CA ALA A 18 -8.34 18.31 -12.39
C ALA A 18 -8.28 18.58 -10.86
N TYR A 19 -9.42 18.96 -10.28
CA TYR A 19 -9.52 19.13 -8.83
C TYR A 19 -9.80 17.78 -8.17
N MET A 20 -9.01 17.42 -7.16
CA MET A 20 -9.24 16.24 -6.33
C MET A 20 -10.04 16.65 -5.08
N HIS A 21 -11.21 16.02 -4.88
CA HIS A 21 -12.02 16.25 -3.69
C HIS A 21 -11.32 15.68 -2.44
N SER A 22 -11.29 16.48 -1.36
CA SER A 22 -10.86 15.97 -0.06
C SER A 22 -11.97 15.10 0.56
N VAL A 23 -11.61 13.90 1.02
CA VAL A 23 -12.51 12.96 1.71
C VAL A 23 -12.30 12.95 3.23
N VAL A 24 -11.29 13.65 3.72
CA VAL A 24 -10.86 13.61 5.13
C VAL A 24 -12.00 13.92 6.10
N HIS A 25 -12.77 14.94 5.81
CA HIS A 25 -13.90 15.37 6.63
C HIS A 25 -15.06 14.34 6.66
N LEU A 26 -15.21 13.53 5.61
CA LEU A 26 -16.22 12.47 5.52
C LEU A 26 -15.85 11.21 6.31
N LEU A 27 -14.56 11.00 6.57
CA LEU A 27 -14.03 9.79 7.19
C LEU A 27 -13.70 9.96 8.67
N LYS A 28 -13.64 11.20 9.18
CA LYS A 28 -13.18 11.51 10.54
C LYS A 28 -14.19 11.10 11.61
N SER A 29 -15.47 11.30 11.38
CA SER A 29 -16.52 10.87 12.31
C SER A 29 -16.79 9.39 12.09
N THR A 30 -16.57 8.55 13.11
CA THR A 30 -16.66 7.10 12.95
C THR A 30 -17.30 6.43 14.15
N THR A 31 -18.00 5.33 13.87
CA THR A 31 -18.45 4.34 14.85
C THR A 31 -17.56 3.08 14.83
N PHE A 32 -16.46 3.12 14.12
CA PHE A 32 -15.51 2.01 14.08
C PHE A 32 -14.93 1.78 15.47
N PRO A 33 -14.82 0.51 15.94
CA PRO A 33 -14.33 0.23 17.29
C PRO A 33 -12.85 0.60 17.44
N SER A 34 -12.41 0.87 18.68
CA SER A 34 -11.02 1.13 18.99
C SER A 34 -10.16 -0.10 18.69
N VAL A 35 -8.95 0.13 18.23
CA VAL A 35 -7.98 -0.91 17.90
C VAL A 35 -6.76 -0.78 18.82
N LYS A 36 -6.52 -1.83 19.59
CA LYS A 36 -5.34 -1.89 20.47
C LYS A 36 -4.13 -2.41 19.72
N ARG A 37 -2.97 -1.79 19.95
CA ARG A 37 -1.69 -2.24 19.40
C ARG A 37 -1.26 -3.57 20.01
N LEU A 38 -0.44 -4.26 19.24
CA LEU A 38 0.43 -5.36 19.65
C LEU A 38 1.89 -4.88 19.59
N ASN A 39 2.83 -5.76 19.93
CA ASN A 39 4.24 -5.46 19.74
C ASN A 39 4.53 -5.09 18.28
N LEU A 40 5.30 -4.03 18.10
CA LEU A 40 5.74 -3.64 16.76
C LEU A 40 6.75 -4.65 16.22
N GLU A 41 6.50 -5.10 14.99
CA GLU A 41 7.36 -6.05 14.27
C GLU A 41 7.63 -5.59 12.84
N THR A 42 6.73 -4.78 12.29
CA THR A 42 6.78 -4.32 10.90
C THR A 42 6.91 -2.81 10.82
N ILE A 43 7.88 -2.34 10.07
CA ILE A 43 7.92 -0.95 9.59
C ILE A 43 7.54 -0.95 8.11
N GLN A 44 6.52 -0.17 7.77
CA GLN A 44 6.14 0.09 6.39
C GLN A 44 6.66 1.47 6.01
N VAL A 45 7.45 1.54 4.95
CA VAL A 45 8.15 2.77 4.58
C VAL A 45 7.72 3.23 3.21
N ASN A 46 7.13 4.42 3.15
CA ASN A 46 6.82 5.11 1.91
C ASN A 46 8.07 5.89 1.44
N LEU A 47 8.74 5.37 0.42
CA LEU A 47 9.97 5.95 -0.11
C LEU A 47 9.76 7.21 -0.95
N GLY A 48 8.51 7.60 -1.17
CA GLY A 48 8.13 8.80 -1.92
C GLY A 48 6.94 8.57 -2.84
N TYR A 49 6.59 9.59 -3.61
CA TYR A 49 5.42 9.57 -4.48
C TYR A 49 5.75 9.52 -5.97
N LEU A 50 7.06 9.49 -6.32
CA LEU A 50 7.49 9.29 -7.71
C LEU A 50 7.09 7.88 -8.17
N CYS A 51 6.45 7.79 -9.35
CA CYS A 51 6.01 6.53 -9.95
C CYS A 51 5.96 6.68 -11.46
N ASN A 52 6.35 5.67 -12.20
CA ASN A 52 6.21 5.65 -13.66
C ASN A 52 4.76 5.46 -14.15
N GLN A 53 3.79 5.32 -13.22
CA GLN A 53 2.36 5.13 -13.52
C GLN A 53 1.45 6.16 -12.83
N SER A 54 0.21 6.32 -13.35
CA SER A 54 -0.85 7.18 -12.79
C SER A 54 -2.17 6.42 -12.66
N CYS A 55 -2.18 5.33 -11.87
CA CYS A 55 -3.34 4.43 -11.71
C CYS A 55 -4.57 5.14 -11.14
N THR A 56 -5.77 4.78 -11.63
CA THR A 56 -7.03 5.42 -11.20
C THR A 56 -7.43 5.13 -9.76
N HIS A 57 -7.02 3.97 -9.22
CA HIS A 57 -7.30 3.52 -7.85
C HIS A 57 -6.16 3.85 -6.86
N CYS A 58 -5.16 4.63 -7.28
CA CYS A 58 -3.98 4.91 -6.45
C CYS A 58 -4.37 5.65 -5.17
N HIS A 59 -4.19 5.00 -4.03
CA HIS A 59 -4.46 5.57 -2.71
C HIS A 59 -3.35 6.52 -2.23
N VAL A 60 -2.15 6.43 -2.83
CA VAL A 60 -1.00 7.31 -2.56
C VAL A 60 -1.05 8.60 -3.38
N ASN A 61 -1.80 8.63 -4.47
CA ASN A 61 -1.78 9.70 -5.47
C ASN A 61 -0.38 9.93 -6.06
N ALA A 62 0.32 8.84 -6.33
CA ALA A 62 1.62 8.84 -6.97
C ALA A 62 1.55 9.14 -8.47
N GLY A 63 2.68 9.52 -9.08
CA GLY A 63 2.76 9.80 -10.50
C GLY A 63 4.15 10.20 -10.98
N PRO A 64 4.37 10.31 -12.30
CA PRO A 64 5.70 10.55 -12.88
C PRO A 64 6.24 11.97 -12.64
N ASN A 65 5.38 12.93 -12.31
CA ASN A 65 5.78 14.30 -12.05
C ASN A 65 5.94 14.61 -10.55
N ARG A 66 5.79 13.58 -9.67
CA ARG A 66 5.99 13.73 -8.23
C ARG A 66 7.49 13.75 -7.91
N THR A 67 7.87 14.58 -6.97
CA THR A 67 9.28 14.82 -6.62
C THR A 67 9.61 14.47 -5.17
N GLU A 68 8.60 14.11 -4.40
CA GLU A 68 8.75 13.73 -3.00
C GLU A 68 9.47 12.38 -2.91
N LEU A 69 10.63 12.38 -2.30
CA LEU A 69 11.49 11.20 -2.09
C LEU A 69 12.12 11.26 -0.70
N MET A 70 12.13 10.14 -0.01
CA MET A 70 12.85 9.97 1.24
C MET A 70 14.34 10.21 1.03
N GLN A 71 14.97 11.03 1.88
CA GLN A 71 16.35 11.46 1.76
C GLN A 71 17.30 10.60 2.61
N ASP A 72 18.61 10.87 2.50
CA ASP A 72 19.64 10.08 3.17
C ASP A 72 19.51 10.09 4.70
N GLU A 73 19.06 11.19 5.29
CA GLU A 73 18.88 11.30 6.74
C GLU A 73 17.89 10.27 7.27
N GLN A 74 16.70 10.16 6.67
CA GLN A 74 15.68 9.19 7.07
C GLN A 74 16.12 7.74 6.79
N ILE A 75 16.83 7.52 5.68
CA ILE A 75 17.40 6.20 5.35
C ILE A 75 18.43 5.78 6.41
N ASP A 76 19.30 6.68 6.86
CA ASP A 76 20.29 6.38 7.92
C ASP A 76 19.62 6.08 9.26
N GLN A 77 18.56 6.80 9.61
CA GLN A 77 17.75 6.54 10.79
C GLN A 77 17.08 5.15 10.71
N LEU A 78 16.49 4.78 9.55
CA LEU A 78 15.90 3.46 9.31
C LEU A 78 16.94 2.33 9.46
N ILE A 79 18.13 2.50 8.88
CA ILE A 79 19.21 1.53 9.00
C ILE A 79 19.62 1.36 10.48
N THR A 80 19.75 2.47 11.20
CA THR A 80 20.06 2.46 12.64
C THR A 80 18.97 1.73 13.43
N LEU A 81 17.69 1.98 13.11
CA LEU A 81 16.55 1.34 13.76
C LEU A 81 16.55 -0.17 13.54
N MET A 82 16.76 -0.63 12.30
CA MET A 82 16.80 -2.07 11.98
C MET A 82 17.92 -2.81 12.69
N ASN A 83 19.05 -2.16 12.92
CA ASN A 83 20.17 -2.73 13.67
C ASN A 83 19.89 -2.93 15.18
N GLN A 84 18.77 -2.37 15.70
CA GLN A 84 18.33 -2.65 17.08
C GLN A 84 17.73 -4.06 17.26
N GLY A 85 17.41 -4.76 16.16
CA GLY A 85 17.05 -6.18 16.15
C GLY A 85 15.58 -6.51 16.45
N TRP A 86 14.72 -5.54 16.78
CA TRP A 86 13.28 -5.76 17.02
C TRP A 86 12.46 -5.71 15.72
N VAL A 87 12.91 -4.98 14.71
CA VAL A 87 12.25 -4.93 13.40
C VAL A 87 12.42 -6.28 12.71
N LYS A 88 11.31 -6.95 12.42
CA LYS A 88 11.31 -8.26 11.73
C LYS A 88 11.04 -8.10 10.24
N LYS A 89 10.28 -7.06 9.87
CA LYS A 89 9.84 -6.86 8.49
C LYS A 89 9.93 -5.39 8.08
N LEU A 90 10.49 -5.16 6.90
CA LEU A 90 10.51 -3.89 6.18
C LEU A 90 9.61 -4.03 4.96
N ASP A 91 8.52 -3.28 4.91
CA ASP A 91 7.53 -3.27 3.82
C ASP A 91 7.70 -1.95 3.03
N LEU A 92 8.32 -2.02 1.87
CA LEU A 92 8.62 -0.87 1.02
C LEU A 92 7.45 -0.54 0.11
N THR A 93 6.97 0.69 0.21
CA THR A 93 5.79 1.19 -0.51
C THR A 93 6.00 2.62 -0.98
N GLY A 94 4.94 3.21 -1.56
CA GLY A 94 4.94 4.58 -2.08
C GLY A 94 4.35 4.64 -3.48
N GLY A 95 5.01 5.37 -4.36
CA GLY A 95 4.74 5.36 -5.80
C GLY A 95 5.30 4.10 -6.44
N ALA A 96 6.55 4.19 -6.92
CA ALA A 96 7.40 3.06 -7.23
C ALA A 96 8.62 3.17 -6.28
N PRO A 97 8.67 2.40 -5.19
CA PRO A 97 9.74 2.54 -4.19
C PRO A 97 11.14 2.40 -4.80
N GLU A 98 11.26 1.60 -5.86
CA GLU A 98 12.50 1.34 -6.60
C GLU A 98 13.05 2.59 -7.30
N MET A 99 12.19 3.59 -7.59
CA MET A 99 12.59 4.87 -8.17
C MET A 99 13.32 5.79 -7.18
N ASN A 100 13.28 5.49 -5.87
CA ASN A 100 14.13 6.19 -4.92
C ASN A 100 15.58 5.73 -5.10
N PRO A 101 16.54 6.64 -5.37
CA PRO A 101 17.96 6.27 -5.58
C PRO A 101 18.60 5.54 -4.39
N ARG A 102 17.98 5.59 -3.22
CA ARG A 102 18.45 4.97 -1.98
C ARG A 102 17.82 3.60 -1.72
N PHE A 103 16.89 3.17 -2.58
CA PHE A 103 16.19 1.89 -2.45
C PHE A 103 17.15 0.70 -2.29
N LYS A 104 18.09 0.53 -3.21
CA LYS A 104 19.05 -0.57 -3.19
C LYS A 104 19.91 -0.56 -1.91
N ARG A 105 20.34 0.62 -1.46
CA ARG A 105 21.09 0.79 -0.21
C ARG A 105 20.28 0.33 1.01
N LEU A 106 19.02 0.72 1.09
CA LEU A 106 18.13 0.35 2.20
C LEU A 106 17.85 -1.16 2.22
N VAL A 107 17.57 -1.77 1.06
CA VAL A 107 17.36 -3.23 0.92
C VAL A 107 18.57 -4.01 1.42
N VAL A 108 19.77 -3.68 0.93
CA VAL A 108 21.00 -4.38 1.34
C VAL A 108 21.25 -4.25 2.85
N ALA A 109 21.03 -3.06 3.42
CA ALA A 109 21.20 -2.84 4.85
C ALA A 109 20.17 -3.63 5.67
N ALA A 110 18.90 -3.69 5.25
CA ALA A 110 17.85 -4.45 5.89
C ALA A 110 18.18 -5.96 5.90
N ARG A 111 18.56 -6.51 4.73
CA ARG A 111 18.94 -7.93 4.63
C ARG A 111 20.15 -8.27 5.49
N LYS A 112 21.15 -7.39 5.53
CA LYS A 112 22.32 -7.54 6.41
C LYS A 112 21.96 -7.54 7.90
N ALA A 113 20.92 -6.76 8.29
CA ALA A 113 20.40 -6.75 9.65
C ALA A 113 19.46 -7.95 9.95
N GLY A 114 19.27 -8.88 9.01
CA GLY A 114 18.39 -10.04 9.15
C GLY A 114 16.89 -9.72 9.04
N VAL A 115 16.54 -8.52 8.53
CA VAL A 115 15.16 -8.08 8.34
C VAL A 115 14.60 -8.66 7.05
N HIS A 116 13.37 -9.20 7.12
CA HIS A 116 12.64 -9.62 5.93
C HIS A 116 12.15 -8.41 5.15
N VAL A 117 12.46 -8.35 3.86
CA VAL A 117 12.10 -7.20 3.00
C VAL A 117 10.98 -7.57 2.06
N ILE A 118 9.95 -6.73 2.01
CA ILE A 118 8.86 -6.77 1.03
C ILE A 118 8.98 -5.53 0.13
N ASP A 119 8.86 -5.74 -1.18
CA ASP A 119 8.75 -4.69 -2.18
C ASP A 119 7.35 -4.71 -2.82
N ARG A 120 6.63 -3.57 -2.75
CA ARG A 120 5.31 -3.41 -3.38
C ARG A 120 5.45 -2.90 -4.80
N CYS A 121 5.87 -3.83 -5.65
CA CYS A 121 6.30 -3.58 -7.02
C CYS A 121 5.12 -3.37 -7.99
N ASN A 122 5.24 -2.41 -8.88
CA ASN A 122 4.27 -2.20 -9.96
C ASN A 122 4.60 -2.95 -11.25
N LEU A 123 5.51 -3.89 -11.26
CA LEU A 123 5.97 -4.74 -12.37
C LEU A 123 6.52 -4.01 -13.60
N THR A 124 5.89 -2.92 -14.06
CA THR A 124 6.37 -2.19 -15.26
C THR A 124 7.72 -1.51 -15.03
N ILE A 125 8.09 -1.28 -13.76
CA ILE A 125 9.40 -0.74 -13.39
C ILE A 125 10.54 -1.65 -13.86
N LEU A 126 10.30 -2.97 -13.96
CA LEU A 126 11.28 -3.95 -14.39
C LEU A 126 11.65 -3.85 -15.89
N SER A 127 10.90 -3.04 -16.64
CA SER A 127 11.11 -2.76 -18.06
C SER A 127 11.46 -1.30 -18.32
N GLU A 128 11.53 -0.46 -17.28
CA GLU A 128 11.90 0.94 -17.44
C GLU A 128 13.41 1.09 -17.69
N PRO A 129 13.82 2.04 -18.57
CA PRO A 129 15.24 2.31 -18.78
C PRO A 129 15.97 2.69 -17.49
N GLY A 130 17.10 2.07 -17.22
CA GLY A 130 17.89 2.26 -16.02
C GLY A 130 17.56 1.32 -14.86
N TYR A 131 16.61 0.39 -15.07
CA TYR A 131 16.20 -0.63 -14.08
C TYR A 131 16.40 -2.05 -14.62
N GLU A 132 17.27 -2.23 -15.60
CA GLU A 132 17.50 -3.50 -16.28
C GLU A 132 18.01 -4.60 -15.33
N ASP A 133 18.78 -4.22 -14.31
CA ASP A 133 19.36 -5.11 -13.28
C ASP A 133 18.49 -5.26 -12.02
N LEU A 134 17.31 -4.60 -11.98
CA LEU A 134 16.49 -4.53 -10.77
C LEU A 134 15.95 -5.91 -10.36
N ALA A 135 15.48 -6.72 -11.30
CA ALA A 135 14.93 -8.04 -11.00
C ALA A 135 16.00 -8.98 -10.42
N GLU A 136 17.20 -8.96 -10.98
CA GLU A 136 18.37 -9.68 -10.51
C GLU A 136 18.77 -9.21 -9.10
N PHE A 137 18.82 -7.90 -8.87
CA PHE A 137 19.11 -7.32 -7.55
C PHE A 137 18.10 -7.78 -6.49
N LEU A 138 16.80 -7.76 -6.81
CA LEU A 138 15.73 -8.21 -5.90
C LEU A 138 15.89 -9.70 -5.56
N ALA A 139 16.20 -10.52 -6.55
CA ALA A 139 16.41 -11.97 -6.38
C ALA A 139 17.66 -12.28 -5.53
N GLU A 140 18.78 -11.63 -5.80
CA GLU A 140 20.04 -11.79 -5.05
C GLU A 140 19.90 -11.41 -3.57
N ASN A 141 19.03 -10.44 -3.28
CA ASN A 141 18.71 -10.01 -1.91
C ASN A 141 17.50 -10.72 -1.30
N GLU A 142 16.95 -11.75 -1.96
CA GLU A 142 15.78 -12.52 -1.51
C GLU A 142 14.62 -11.61 -1.05
N VAL A 143 14.35 -10.55 -1.80
CA VAL A 143 13.24 -9.62 -1.53
C VAL A 143 11.93 -10.30 -1.90
N GLU A 144 10.95 -10.33 -0.97
CA GLU A 144 9.60 -10.79 -1.30
C GLU A 144 8.90 -9.72 -2.13
N ILE A 145 8.30 -10.10 -3.26
CA ILE A 145 7.62 -9.17 -4.16
C ILE A 145 6.10 -9.29 -3.99
N PHE A 146 5.46 -8.15 -3.71
CA PHE A 146 4.01 -7.96 -3.82
C PHE A 146 3.73 -7.22 -5.12
N ALA A 147 3.39 -7.98 -6.15
CA ALA A 147 3.24 -7.48 -7.52
C ALA A 147 1.81 -7.05 -7.83
N SER A 148 1.63 -5.80 -8.21
CA SER A 148 0.31 -5.26 -8.55
C SER A 148 -0.18 -5.78 -9.91
N LEU A 149 -1.04 -6.80 -9.91
CA LEU A 149 -1.74 -7.29 -11.09
C LEU A 149 -3.25 -7.39 -10.78
N PRO A 150 -4.01 -6.29 -10.93
CA PRO A 150 -5.41 -6.20 -10.45
C PRO A 150 -6.39 -7.09 -11.20
N CYS A 151 -6.00 -7.68 -12.34
CA CYS A 151 -6.77 -8.68 -13.07
C CYS A 151 -5.84 -9.53 -13.94
N TYR A 152 -6.28 -10.74 -14.31
CA TYR A 152 -5.65 -11.58 -15.34
C TYR A 152 -6.20 -11.33 -16.75
N LEU A 153 -7.06 -10.32 -16.92
CA LEU A 153 -7.61 -9.88 -18.21
C LEU A 153 -7.02 -8.50 -18.57
N GLU A 154 -6.47 -8.40 -19.76
CA GLU A 154 -5.80 -7.21 -20.31
C GLU A 154 -6.66 -5.95 -20.19
N ASP A 155 -7.89 -5.98 -20.75
CA ASP A 155 -8.81 -4.84 -20.73
C ASP A 155 -9.04 -4.26 -19.33
N ASN A 156 -9.06 -5.11 -18.32
CA ASN A 156 -9.32 -4.71 -16.94
C ASN A 156 -8.10 -4.06 -16.30
N VAL A 157 -6.90 -4.58 -16.58
CA VAL A 157 -5.65 -4.00 -16.09
C VAL A 157 -5.41 -2.65 -16.77
N ASP A 158 -5.53 -2.59 -18.07
CA ASP A 158 -5.26 -1.38 -18.84
C ASP A 158 -6.25 -0.24 -18.51
N LYS A 159 -7.51 -0.55 -18.23
CA LYS A 159 -8.48 0.44 -17.72
C LYS A 159 -8.10 1.02 -16.35
N GLN A 160 -7.47 0.24 -15.48
CA GLN A 160 -7.13 0.68 -14.13
C GLN A 160 -5.77 1.37 -14.06
N ARG A 161 -4.80 0.93 -14.86
CA ARG A 161 -3.38 1.27 -14.72
C ARG A 161 -2.78 2.00 -15.92
N GLY A 162 -3.40 1.90 -17.09
CA GLY A 162 -2.92 2.49 -18.33
C GLY A 162 -2.72 1.46 -19.45
N LYS A 163 -2.77 1.92 -20.68
CA LYS A 163 -2.63 1.07 -21.89
C LYS A 163 -1.24 0.42 -21.95
N GLY A 164 -1.21 -0.89 -22.20
CA GLY A 164 0.02 -1.68 -22.33
C GLY A 164 0.63 -2.11 -20.99
N VAL A 165 0.00 -1.76 -19.87
CA VAL A 165 0.48 -2.15 -18.54
C VAL A 165 0.33 -3.66 -18.32
N PHE A 166 -0.69 -4.29 -18.93
CA PHE A 166 -0.86 -5.74 -18.83
C PHE A 166 0.34 -6.47 -19.44
N ASP A 167 0.68 -6.20 -20.70
CA ASP A 167 1.77 -6.87 -21.40
C ASP A 167 3.11 -6.65 -20.71
N ALA A 168 3.39 -5.42 -20.26
CA ALA A 168 4.59 -5.10 -19.49
C ALA A 168 4.63 -5.84 -18.15
N SER A 169 3.47 -6.02 -17.49
CA SER A 169 3.38 -6.79 -16.25
C SER A 169 3.62 -8.28 -16.48
N ILE A 170 3.09 -8.86 -17.56
CA ILE A 170 3.34 -10.26 -17.95
C ILE A 170 4.83 -10.49 -18.21
N ALA A 171 5.47 -9.61 -18.99
CA ALA A 171 6.91 -9.67 -19.24
C ALA A 171 7.73 -9.57 -17.93
N GLY A 172 7.36 -8.66 -17.03
CA GLY A 172 7.97 -8.52 -15.72
C GLY A 172 7.85 -9.80 -14.88
N LEU A 173 6.66 -10.43 -14.85
CA LEU A 173 6.45 -11.70 -14.13
C LEU A 173 7.26 -12.84 -14.73
N GLN A 174 7.38 -12.92 -16.04
CA GLN A 174 8.23 -13.92 -16.71
C GLN A 174 9.72 -13.71 -16.38
N LYS A 175 10.19 -12.45 -16.36
CA LYS A 175 11.56 -12.11 -15.93
C LYS A 175 11.81 -12.56 -14.47
N LEU A 176 10.88 -12.29 -13.58
CA LEU A 176 10.97 -12.72 -12.18
C LEU A 176 10.93 -14.25 -12.04
N ASN A 177 10.08 -14.95 -12.79
CA ASN A 177 10.03 -16.42 -12.77
C ASN A 177 11.35 -17.05 -13.24
N ALA A 178 12.02 -16.45 -14.24
CA ALA A 178 13.34 -16.92 -14.70
C ALA A 178 14.42 -16.84 -13.60
N LEU A 179 14.24 -15.94 -12.60
CA LEU A 179 15.11 -15.76 -11.45
C LEU A 179 14.70 -16.58 -10.21
N GLY A 180 13.65 -17.42 -10.33
CA GLY A 180 13.19 -18.31 -9.26
C GLY A 180 12.02 -17.79 -8.43
N TYR A 181 11.45 -16.63 -8.72
CA TYR A 181 10.23 -16.17 -8.10
C TYR A 181 9.04 -17.05 -8.49
N GLY A 182 8.11 -17.25 -7.55
CA GLY A 182 6.96 -18.14 -7.73
C GLY A 182 7.27 -19.62 -7.44
N ASP A 183 8.53 -19.95 -7.14
CA ASP A 183 9.00 -21.26 -6.70
C ASP A 183 9.87 -21.12 -5.43
N LYS A 184 11.14 -20.75 -5.57
CA LYS A 184 12.08 -20.58 -4.45
C LYS A 184 11.95 -19.24 -3.76
N LEU A 185 11.65 -18.18 -4.51
CA LEU A 185 11.47 -16.82 -4.03
C LEU A 185 9.98 -16.47 -4.01
N ARG A 186 9.56 -15.73 -3.00
CA ARG A 186 8.15 -15.39 -2.80
C ARG A 186 7.72 -14.30 -3.77
N LEU A 187 6.64 -14.60 -4.51
CA LEU A 187 5.97 -13.69 -5.41
C LEU A 187 4.47 -13.73 -5.10
N THR A 188 3.96 -12.65 -4.55
CA THR A 188 2.54 -12.50 -4.22
C THR A 188 1.90 -11.52 -5.19
N LEU A 189 0.83 -11.89 -5.86
CA LEU A 189 0.06 -10.99 -6.71
C LEU A 189 -0.97 -10.22 -5.88
N VAL A 190 -1.25 -8.98 -6.29
CA VAL A 190 -2.21 -8.10 -5.62
C VAL A 190 -3.37 -7.82 -6.56
N PHE A 191 -4.57 -8.24 -6.14
CA PHE A 191 -5.82 -7.95 -6.81
C PHE A 191 -6.52 -6.73 -6.18
N ASN A 192 -7.05 -5.85 -7.02
CA ASN A 192 -7.98 -4.80 -6.62
C ASN A 192 -9.26 -4.89 -7.44
N PRO A 193 -10.46 -4.84 -6.83
CA PRO A 193 -11.72 -4.85 -7.57
C PRO A 193 -11.87 -3.62 -8.45
N GLN A 194 -12.67 -3.74 -9.52
CA GLN A 194 -13.05 -2.59 -10.31
C GLN A 194 -14.14 -1.79 -9.60
N GLY A 195 -13.88 -0.50 -9.39
CA GLY A 195 -14.89 0.42 -8.82
C GLY A 195 -15.25 0.13 -7.36
N PRO A 196 -16.46 0.53 -6.92
CA PRO A 196 -16.90 0.48 -5.53
C PRO A 196 -17.53 -0.88 -5.18
N SER A 197 -16.75 -1.96 -5.27
CA SER A 197 -17.18 -3.32 -4.92
C SER A 197 -16.21 -3.98 -3.96
N LEU A 198 -16.69 -4.95 -3.21
CA LEU A 198 -15.84 -5.83 -2.40
C LEU A 198 -15.13 -6.84 -3.31
N PRO A 199 -13.91 -7.29 -2.94
CA PRO A 199 -13.25 -8.36 -3.66
C PRO A 199 -14.01 -9.69 -3.49
N PRO A 200 -13.92 -10.59 -4.47
CA PRO A 200 -14.41 -11.96 -4.33
C PRO A 200 -13.57 -12.75 -3.30
N PRO A 201 -14.02 -13.97 -2.90
CA PRO A 201 -13.23 -14.84 -2.02
C PRO A 201 -11.82 -15.06 -2.57
N GLN A 202 -10.80 -14.79 -1.73
CA GLN A 202 -9.39 -14.78 -2.15
C GLN A 202 -8.92 -16.12 -2.65
N GLU A 203 -9.26 -17.21 -1.98
CA GLU A 203 -8.81 -18.56 -2.33
C GLU A 203 -9.31 -19.00 -3.72
N ALA A 204 -10.60 -18.78 -4.01
CA ALA A 204 -11.18 -19.09 -5.32
C ALA A 204 -10.53 -18.24 -6.43
N LEU A 205 -10.34 -16.94 -6.19
CA LEU A 205 -9.69 -16.04 -7.14
C LEU A 205 -8.22 -16.43 -7.37
N GLU A 206 -7.50 -16.84 -6.34
CA GLU A 206 -6.11 -17.31 -6.46
C GLU A 206 -6.03 -18.55 -7.37
N ALA A 207 -6.97 -19.48 -7.22
CA ALA A 207 -7.03 -20.66 -8.07
C ALA A 207 -7.23 -20.28 -9.55
N ASP A 208 -8.15 -19.36 -9.83
CA ASP A 208 -8.38 -18.85 -11.19
C ASP A 208 -7.13 -18.15 -11.76
N TYR A 209 -6.47 -17.30 -10.97
CA TYR A 209 -5.22 -16.64 -11.39
C TYR A 209 -4.13 -17.67 -11.70
N LYS A 210 -3.94 -18.68 -10.85
CA LYS A 210 -2.96 -19.75 -11.06
C LYS A 210 -3.22 -20.50 -12.35
N ALA A 211 -4.47 -20.88 -12.59
CA ALA A 211 -4.83 -21.61 -13.81
C ALA A 211 -4.60 -20.77 -15.06
N VAL A 212 -5.16 -19.56 -15.12
CA VAL A 212 -5.10 -18.69 -16.30
C VAL A 212 -3.68 -18.22 -16.62
N LEU A 213 -2.93 -17.75 -15.63
CA LEU A 213 -1.59 -17.23 -15.85
C LEU A 213 -0.59 -18.33 -16.22
N PHE A 214 -0.76 -19.53 -15.66
CA PHE A 214 0.07 -20.66 -16.04
C PHE A 214 -0.25 -21.17 -17.45
N GLU A 215 -1.53 -21.36 -17.75
CA GLU A 215 -1.96 -21.89 -19.06
C GLU A 215 -1.55 -20.95 -20.21
N LYS A 216 -1.77 -19.64 -20.04
CA LYS A 216 -1.54 -18.67 -21.11
C LYS A 216 -0.11 -18.19 -21.23
N PHE A 217 0.60 -18.05 -20.11
CA PHE A 217 1.87 -17.34 -20.06
C PHE A 217 3.00 -18.12 -19.36
N GLY A 218 2.73 -19.32 -18.84
CA GLY A 218 3.70 -20.12 -18.08
C GLY A 218 4.09 -19.53 -16.73
N ILE A 219 3.33 -18.53 -16.23
CA ILE A 219 3.66 -17.78 -15.02
C ILE A 219 3.25 -18.57 -13.78
N ARG A 220 4.15 -18.59 -12.78
CA ARG A 220 3.94 -19.13 -11.43
C ARG A 220 4.09 -18.03 -10.40
N PHE A 221 3.32 -18.13 -9.31
CA PHE A 221 3.42 -17.22 -8.17
C PHE A 221 3.04 -17.96 -6.88
N THR A 222 3.49 -17.46 -5.73
CA THR A 222 3.33 -18.15 -4.44
C THR A 222 1.97 -17.89 -3.79
N GLY A 223 1.37 -16.72 -3.98
CA GLY A 223 0.08 -16.37 -3.39
C GLY A 223 -0.58 -15.18 -4.05
N LEU A 224 -1.88 -15.02 -3.79
CA LEU A 224 -2.68 -13.87 -4.19
C LEU A 224 -3.22 -13.17 -2.94
N VAL A 225 -3.20 -11.85 -2.92
CA VAL A 225 -3.91 -11.05 -1.92
C VAL A 225 -4.97 -10.20 -2.59
N THR A 226 -6.14 -10.11 -1.96
CA THR A 226 -7.23 -9.26 -2.42
C THR A 226 -7.31 -8.02 -1.54
N ILE A 227 -7.25 -6.83 -2.16
CA ILE A 227 -7.27 -5.56 -1.45
C ILE A 227 -8.51 -4.77 -1.87
N THR A 228 -9.33 -4.36 -0.90
CA THR A 228 -10.46 -3.45 -1.10
C THR A 228 -9.94 -2.06 -1.53
N ASN A 229 -10.60 -1.43 -2.47
CA ASN A 229 -10.29 -0.04 -2.83
C ASN A 229 -10.65 0.88 -1.67
N MET A 230 -9.66 1.53 -1.08
CA MET A 230 -9.92 2.46 0.01
C MET A 230 -10.57 3.75 -0.49
N PRO A 231 -11.63 4.26 0.20
CA PRO A 231 -12.37 5.46 -0.22
C PRO A 231 -11.58 6.74 0.09
N ILE A 232 -10.30 6.77 -0.29
CA ILE A 232 -9.36 7.88 -0.04
C ILE A 232 -8.67 8.35 -1.31
N ALA A 233 -7.97 9.45 -1.25
CA ALA A 233 -7.16 10.03 -2.31
C ALA A 233 -7.89 10.02 -3.69
N ARG A 234 -7.25 9.51 -4.74
CA ARG A 234 -7.79 9.54 -6.12
C ARG A 234 -9.08 8.75 -6.27
N PHE A 235 -9.19 7.58 -5.63
CA PHE A 235 -10.40 6.78 -5.67
C PHE A 235 -11.54 7.44 -4.89
N GLY A 236 -11.28 7.95 -3.69
CA GLY A 236 -12.27 8.70 -2.90
C GLY A 236 -12.82 9.91 -3.64
N SER A 237 -11.94 10.70 -4.28
CA SER A 237 -12.35 11.82 -5.14
C SER A 237 -13.25 11.37 -6.31
N THR A 238 -12.94 10.23 -6.93
CA THR A 238 -13.76 9.64 -8.00
C THR A 238 -15.15 9.24 -7.50
N LEU A 239 -15.23 8.66 -6.30
CA LEU A 239 -16.52 8.31 -5.68
C LEU A 239 -17.39 9.54 -5.43
N ILE A 240 -16.79 10.64 -4.93
CA ILE A 240 -17.51 11.91 -4.74
C ILE A 240 -18.01 12.44 -6.09
N SER A 241 -17.13 12.53 -7.10
CA SER A 241 -17.48 13.03 -8.42
C SER A 241 -18.63 12.25 -9.10
N LYS A 242 -18.74 10.95 -8.78
CA LYS A 242 -19.80 10.07 -9.29
C LYS A 242 -21.04 10.00 -8.38
N GLY A 243 -21.05 10.68 -7.22
CA GLY A 243 -22.14 10.61 -6.25
C GLY A 243 -22.30 9.23 -5.59
N THR A 244 -21.24 8.40 -5.56
CA THR A 244 -21.28 7.01 -5.07
C THR A 244 -20.51 6.80 -3.76
N PHE A 245 -19.99 7.87 -3.16
CA PHE A 245 -19.18 7.77 -1.93
C PHE A 245 -19.98 7.16 -0.77
N GLU A 246 -21.16 7.69 -0.49
CA GLU A 246 -22.01 7.24 0.62
C GLU A 246 -22.47 5.78 0.41
N SER A 247 -22.91 5.43 -0.80
CA SER A 247 -23.36 4.07 -1.10
C SER A 247 -22.22 3.06 -0.93
N TYR A 248 -20.99 3.43 -1.31
CA TYR A 248 -19.82 2.58 -1.11
C TYR A 248 -19.46 2.45 0.39
N MET A 249 -19.49 3.55 1.14
CA MET A 249 -19.29 3.49 2.59
C MET A 249 -20.33 2.59 3.28
N ASN A 250 -21.58 2.65 2.85
CA ASN A 250 -22.64 1.76 3.37
C ASN A 250 -22.34 0.29 3.02
N THR A 251 -21.80 0.00 1.84
CA THR A 251 -21.35 -1.35 1.47
C THR A 251 -20.24 -1.84 2.41
N LEU A 252 -19.23 -1.02 2.69
CA LEU A 252 -18.14 -1.39 3.60
C LEU A 252 -18.63 -1.61 5.04
N LYS A 253 -19.46 -0.69 5.55
CA LYS A 253 -20.04 -0.78 6.90
C LYS A 253 -20.96 -2.00 7.03
N GLY A 254 -21.81 -2.24 6.04
CA GLY A 254 -22.74 -3.38 6.03
C GLY A 254 -22.04 -4.74 5.94
N ALA A 255 -20.81 -4.78 5.43
CA ALA A 255 -19.98 -5.98 5.34
C ALA A 255 -18.98 -6.13 6.49
N TYR A 256 -18.99 -5.24 7.49
CA TYR A 256 -18.09 -5.29 8.64
C TYR A 256 -18.14 -6.65 9.36
N ARG A 257 -16.97 -7.15 9.74
CA ARG A 257 -16.82 -8.37 10.56
C ARG A 257 -15.88 -8.10 11.73
N GLU A 258 -16.38 -8.26 12.94
CA GLU A 258 -15.62 -8.06 14.18
C GLU A 258 -14.43 -9.03 14.27
N SER A 259 -14.57 -10.26 13.78
CA SER A 259 -13.48 -11.27 13.75
C SER A 259 -12.21 -10.77 13.05
N ASN A 260 -12.35 -9.85 12.08
CA ASN A 260 -11.22 -9.30 11.35
C ASN A 260 -10.38 -8.30 12.19
N LEU A 261 -10.93 -7.71 13.26
CA LEU A 261 -10.21 -6.75 14.10
C LEU A 261 -8.95 -7.32 14.74
N ALA A 262 -8.94 -8.61 15.03
CA ALA A 262 -7.79 -9.26 15.66
C ALA A 262 -6.55 -9.31 14.76
N ALA A 263 -6.74 -9.24 13.44
CA ALA A 263 -5.70 -9.48 12.43
C ALA A 263 -5.37 -8.25 11.59
N VAL A 264 -5.96 -7.06 11.85
CA VAL A 264 -5.60 -5.84 11.10
C VAL A 264 -4.14 -5.47 11.34
N MET A 265 -3.43 -5.11 10.27
CA MET A 265 -1.98 -4.89 10.30
C MET A 265 -1.56 -3.73 11.20
N CYS A 266 -2.37 -2.67 11.33
CA CYS A 266 -2.07 -1.49 12.15
C CYS A 266 -1.87 -1.81 13.64
N ARG A 267 -2.15 -3.03 14.10
CA ARG A 267 -1.86 -3.48 15.46
C ARG A 267 -0.38 -3.75 15.72
N SER A 268 0.37 -4.21 14.71
CA SER A 268 1.79 -4.58 14.82
C SER A 268 2.70 -3.87 13.82
N LEU A 269 2.13 -2.94 13.05
CA LEU A 269 2.82 -2.17 12.02
C LEU A 269 2.81 -0.68 12.38
N VAL A 270 3.87 0.01 12.00
CA VAL A 270 3.92 1.47 11.90
C VAL A 270 4.28 1.86 10.48
N SER A 271 3.57 2.83 9.91
CA SER A 271 3.86 3.40 8.59
C SER A 271 4.66 4.69 8.74
N ILE A 272 5.65 4.88 7.88
CA ILE A 272 6.59 6.00 7.93
C ILE A 272 6.55 6.67 6.56
N ASP A 273 6.27 7.98 6.53
CA ASP A 273 6.28 8.72 5.27
C ASP A 273 7.72 9.11 4.84
N TYR A 274 7.84 9.70 3.66
CA TYR A 274 9.12 10.11 3.09
C TYR A 274 9.84 11.21 3.90
N GLU A 275 9.14 11.91 4.80
CA GLU A 275 9.70 12.91 5.72
C GLU A 275 10.09 12.31 7.08
N GLY A 276 9.70 11.06 7.33
CA GLY A 276 9.97 10.35 8.58
C GLY A 276 8.87 10.48 9.64
N THR A 277 7.68 10.98 9.30
CA THR A 277 6.53 11.06 10.21
C THR A 277 5.88 9.69 10.38
N LEU A 278 5.42 9.38 11.61
CA LEU A 278 4.82 8.09 11.95
C LEU A 278 3.30 8.11 11.81
N TYR A 279 2.76 7.02 11.27
CA TYR A 279 1.33 6.78 11.09
C TYR A 279 0.99 5.33 11.46
N ASP A 280 -0.27 5.07 11.82
CA ASP A 280 -0.72 3.71 12.15
C ASP A 280 -0.72 2.75 10.96
N CYS A 281 -0.94 3.29 9.77
CA CYS A 281 -0.93 2.57 8.49
C CYS A 281 -0.76 3.55 7.32
N ASP A 282 -0.50 3.01 6.13
CA ASP A 282 -0.37 3.78 4.91
C ASP A 282 -1.64 4.61 4.59
N PHE A 283 -2.83 4.12 4.94
CA PHE A 283 -4.08 4.87 4.71
C PHE A 283 -4.18 6.11 5.62
N ASN A 284 -3.85 5.99 6.91
CA ASN A 284 -3.78 7.14 7.82
C ASN A 284 -2.73 8.14 7.35
N GLN A 285 -1.62 7.67 6.77
CA GLN A 285 -0.61 8.53 6.15
C GLN A 285 -1.23 9.38 5.03
N GLN A 286 -1.98 8.77 4.12
CA GLN A 286 -2.59 9.49 3.00
C GLN A 286 -3.74 10.44 3.43
N LEU A 287 -4.29 10.23 4.62
CA LEU A 287 -5.30 11.11 5.23
C LEU A 287 -4.66 12.25 6.06
N GLY A 288 -3.33 12.23 6.28
CA GLY A 288 -2.62 13.20 7.11
C GLY A 288 -2.96 13.05 8.60
N TRP A 289 -3.17 11.82 9.08
CA TRP A 289 -3.48 11.50 10.47
C TRP A 289 -2.28 10.83 11.16
N PRO A 290 -1.25 11.60 11.55
CA PRO A 290 -0.06 11.06 12.18
C PRO A 290 -0.35 10.56 13.59
N VAL A 291 0.47 9.61 14.05
CA VAL A 291 0.54 9.23 15.45
C VAL A 291 1.03 10.43 16.27
N ARG A 292 0.36 10.71 17.38
CA ARG A 292 0.68 11.85 18.25
C ARG A 292 0.93 11.39 19.67
N ASP A 293 1.86 12.09 20.35
CA ASP A 293 2.09 11.92 21.77
C ASP A 293 0.94 12.54 22.61
N SER A 294 1.05 12.42 23.92
CA SER A 294 0.08 12.98 24.88
C SER A 294 -0.02 14.51 24.87
N GLN A 295 0.95 15.20 24.25
CA GLN A 295 0.96 16.65 24.08
C GLN A 295 0.41 17.09 22.72
N GLY A 296 0.04 16.12 21.85
CA GLY A 296 -0.48 16.37 20.52
C GLY A 296 0.60 16.61 19.46
N LYS A 297 1.88 16.45 19.78
CA LYS A 297 2.98 16.51 18.80
C LYS A 297 2.98 15.25 17.94
N ALA A 298 3.10 15.40 16.63
CA ALA A 298 3.29 14.26 15.72
C ALA A 298 4.65 13.60 15.99
N LEU A 299 4.62 12.26 16.10
CA LEU A 299 5.83 11.46 16.27
C LEU A 299 6.55 11.27 14.95
N THR A 300 7.87 11.16 15.03
CA THR A 300 8.76 10.97 13.88
C THR A 300 9.62 9.71 14.06
N LEU A 301 10.34 9.36 13.01
CA LEU A 301 11.29 8.24 13.03
C LEU A 301 12.33 8.35 14.16
N ALA A 302 12.72 9.58 14.53
CA ALA A 302 13.63 9.80 15.65
C ALA A 302 13.02 9.42 17.03
N ASP A 303 11.70 9.45 17.14
CA ASP A 303 10.98 9.09 18.37
C ASP A 303 10.67 7.57 18.43
N LEU A 304 10.93 6.80 17.35
CA LEU A 304 10.50 5.41 17.23
C LEU A 304 11.43 4.42 17.93
N THR A 305 10.89 3.72 18.91
CA THR A 305 11.47 2.53 19.55
C THR A 305 10.45 1.40 19.51
N GLN A 306 10.83 0.18 19.88
CA GLN A 306 9.90 -0.96 19.89
C GLN A 306 8.63 -0.70 20.74
N THR A 307 8.76 0.02 21.83
CA THR A 307 7.68 0.30 22.80
C THR A 307 7.12 1.72 22.72
N ALA A 308 7.60 2.55 21.79
CA ALA A 308 7.21 3.97 21.69
C ALA A 308 5.70 4.18 21.53
N LEU A 309 5.00 3.20 20.93
CA LEU A 309 3.57 3.30 20.61
C LEU A 309 2.66 2.48 21.53
N ASP A 310 3.19 1.76 22.53
CA ASP A 310 2.43 0.79 23.35
C ASP A 310 1.25 1.43 24.10
N SER A 311 1.38 2.67 24.53
CA SER A 311 0.33 3.42 25.25
C SER A 311 -0.55 4.28 24.31
N ILE A 312 -0.30 4.26 23.01
CA ILE A 312 -1.00 5.10 22.04
C ILE A 312 -1.98 4.23 21.26
N GLU A 313 -3.27 4.56 21.31
CA GLU A 313 -4.28 3.87 20.53
C GLU A 313 -4.12 4.17 19.02
N VAL A 314 -4.53 3.20 18.21
CA VAL A 314 -4.58 3.37 16.74
C VAL A 314 -5.64 4.42 16.39
N VAL A 315 -5.27 5.41 15.59
CA VAL A 315 -6.22 6.40 15.06
C VAL A 315 -7.13 5.71 14.03
N VAL A 316 -8.42 5.67 14.32
CA VAL A 316 -9.42 5.02 13.47
C VAL A 316 -10.34 6.04 12.80
N GLY A 317 -10.90 5.65 11.67
CA GLY A 317 -11.90 6.41 10.94
C GLY A 317 -12.75 5.49 10.06
N ASP A 318 -13.73 6.05 9.36
CA ASP A 318 -14.65 5.26 8.54
C ASP A 318 -13.95 4.45 7.42
N HIS A 319 -12.76 4.86 6.98
CA HIS A 319 -11.96 4.06 6.03
C HIS A 319 -11.52 2.69 6.60
N CYS A 320 -11.43 2.55 7.93
CA CYS A 320 -11.06 1.28 8.59
C CYS A 320 -12.06 0.15 8.29
N TYR A 321 -13.31 0.48 7.96
CA TYR A 321 -14.28 -0.51 7.47
C TYR A 321 -13.80 -1.20 6.19
N GLY A 322 -12.98 -0.55 5.35
CA GLY A 322 -12.36 -1.18 4.19
C GLY A 322 -11.41 -2.33 4.53
N CYS A 323 -10.72 -2.26 5.66
CA CYS A 323 -9.85 -3.35 6.12
C CYS A 323 -10.61 -4.53 6.72
N THR A 324 -11.85 -4.31 7.23
CA THR A 324 -12.61 -5.31 8.00
C THR A 324 -13.84 -5.84 7.28
N ALA A 325 -14.18 -5.29 6.10
CA ALA A 325 -15.32 -5.72 5.30
C ALA A 325 -15.12 -7.14 4.71
N GLY A 326 -16.17 -7.96 4.74
CA GLY A 326 -16.18 -9.30 4.15
C GLY A 326 -15.13 -10.23 4.77
N GLN A 327 -14.24 -10.78 3.94
CA GLN A 327 -13.11 -11.61 4.41
C GLN A 327 -11.96 -10.79 5.03
N GLY A 328 -12.11 -9.46 5.07
CA GLY A 328 -11.04 -8.54 5.42
C GLY A 328 -10.14 -8.23 4.23
N SER A 329 -9.39 -7.15 4.36
CA SER A 329 -8.58 -6.63 3.25
C SER A 329 -7.46 -5.74 3.77
N SER A 330 -6.68 -6.24 4.72
CA SER A 330 -5.51 -5.49 5.13
C SER A 330 -4.45 -5.52 4.01
N CYS A 331 -3.37 -4.76 4.15
CA CYS A 331 -2.31 -4.73 3.13
C CYS A 331 -1.67 -6.11 2.82
N GLY A 332 -1.96 -7.13 3.62
CA GLY A 332 -1.59 -8.53 3.42
C GLY A 332 -2.70 -9.41 2.84
N GLY A 333 -3.83 -8.83 2.40
CA GLY A 333 -4.97 -9.56 1.85
C GLY A 333 -6.01 -9.96 2.89
N ALA A 334 -6.76 -11.03 2.61
CA ALA A 334 -7.82 -11.54 3.48
C ALA A 334 -7.32 -11.83 4.90
N LEU A 335 -8.13 -11.45 5.90
CA LEU A 335 -7.82 -11.60 7.33
C LEU A 335 -8.46 -12.84 7.96
N ALA A 336 -9.61 -13.25 7.44
CA ALA A 336 -10.30 -14.46 7.84
C ALA A 336 -10.10 -15.52 6.76
N ALA A 337 -9.59 -16.68 7.16
CA ALA A 337 -9.64 -17.88 6.34
C ALA A 337 -11.03 -18.52 6.44
#